data_f80f4177f83b0a4334663186a8cbf048
#
_entry.id   f80f4177f83b0a4334663186a8cbf048
#
_cell.length_a   1.000
_cell.length_b   1.000
_cell.length_c   1.000
_cell.angle_alpha   90.00
_cell.angle_beta   90.00
_cell.angle_gamma   90.00
#
_symmetry.space_group_name_H-M   'P 1'
#
loop_
_entity.id
_entity.type
_entity.pdbx_description
1 polymer ?
#
loop_
_entity_poly.entity_id
_entity_poly.type
_entity_poly.pdbx_seq_one_letter_code
_entity_poly.pdbx_strand_id
1 'polypeptide(L)'
;DYMKNVFAYWAERQHREPGKLSPADIKEIVKYLRGDFCFLPSLSARLDEVEEKLVRLTKEQAGIMDALSQNDHLLIEGNAGTGKTLLAVDFSRKQAAKGKKVLYLTYNKNLAHNVAKQLVETDNLKIINIHALFGEIVEVDVKRMMENPQTYFAEILPEEVCDYLANQPQKQLEDSQYDLLVLDEGQDILKPIYMVCLDYLLRGGFEKGHWAVFYDVKQNIYNPEFEEGFDYIKSYANTQFSLFINCRNTVQIGTYSSKLSGVDLGEFIRENGEEVRRIPYEGTEDFKKQLIYILKKLKKGKVKMSDIVFLAPKRYENSMLKETEIQVNVLDDNFDSTIDLPVYSTIQGFKGLDAKVVILTGVDSIRPENFSRFLYIAGTRARTLLYIVGSKEFWKNHGGDGGDISTDEKKMSEMS
;
A
#
# COMPACT_ATOMS: atom_id res chain seq x y z
N ASP A 1 -43.85 11.41 12.28
CA ASP A 1 -44.75 12.47 12.80
C ASP A 1 -45.03 13.60 11.80
N TYR A 2 -44.08 14.04 10.96
CA TYR A 2 -44.27 15.09 9.96
C TYR A 2 -45.40 14.73 8.96
N MET A 3 -45.41 13.54 8.41
CA MET A 3 -46.42 13.09 7.47
C MET A 3 -47.85 13.04 8.10
N LYS A 4 -47.93 12.61 9.36
CA LYS A 4 -49.23 12.62 10.08
C LYS A 4 -49.76 14.04 10.25
N ASN A 5 -48.90 14.98 10.58
CA ASN A 5 -49.26 16.39 10.73
C ASN A 5 -49.66 17.02 9.39
N VAL A 6 -49.01 16.67 8.29
CA VAL A 6 -49.38 17.11 6.94
C VAL A 6 -50.75 16.56 6.54
N PHE A 7 -51.04 15.29 6.79
CA PHE A 7 -52.35 14.69 6.50
C PHE A 7 -53.47 15.29 7.37
N ALA A 8 -53.22 15.52 8.66
CA ALA A 8 -54.18 16.18 9.56
C ALA A 8 -54.50 17.62 9.11
N TYR A 9 -53.48 18.39 8.74
CA TYR A 9 -53.63 19.75 8.23
C TYR A 9 -54.49 19.82 6.97
N TRP A 10 -54.32 18.91 6.01
CA TRP A 10 -55.10 18.88 4.77
C TRP A 10 -56.49 18.30 4.97
N ALA A 11 -56.70 17.33 5.88
CA ALA A 11 -58.03 16.79 6.22
C ALA A 11 -58.91 17.88 6.84
N GLU A 12 -58.35 18.69 7.74
CA GLU A 12 -59.08 19.80 8.39
C GLU A 12 -59.48 20.91 7.41
N ARG A 13 -58.67 21.17 6.38
CA ARG A 13 -58.92 22.23 5.40
C ARG A 13 -59.88 21.83 4.28
N GLN A 14 -60.03 20.54 3.98
CA GLN A 14 -60.84 20.06 2.87
C GLN A 14 -62.23 19.55 3.33
N HIS A 15 -62.57 19.58 4.61
CA HIS A 15 -63.83 19.08 5.19
C HIS A 15 -64.20 17.68 4.69
N ARG A 16 -63.23 16.83 4.37
CA ARG A 16 -63.43 15.44 3.92
C ARG A 16 -62.83 14.50 4.94
N GLU A 17 -63.61 13.51 5.37
CA GLU A 17 -63.05 12.41 6.13
C GLU A 17 -61.97 11.71 5.25
N PRO A 18 -60.79 11.38 5.83
CA PRO A 18 -59.79 10.65 5.09
C PRO A 18 -60.37 9.29 4.67
N GLY A 19 -60.64 9.12 3.38
CA GLY A 19 -61.03 7.84 2.84
C GLY A 19 -59.97 6.76 3.16
N LYS A 20 -60.43 5.59 3.56
CA LYS A 20 -59.50 4.44 3.74
C LYS A 20 -58.95 4.09 2.37
N LEU A 21 -57.66 4.34 2.20
CA LEU A 21 -56.91 3.94 1.00
C LEU A 21 -56.96 2.40 0.87
N SER A 22 -57.34 1.92 -0.29
CA SER A 22 -57.24 0.49 -0.57
C SER A 22 -55.79 0.03 -0.65
N PRO A 23 -55.50 -1.26 -0.45
CA PRO A 23 -54.13 -1.78 -0.68
C PRO A 23 -53.58 -1.49 -2.09
N ALA A 24 -54.48 -1.35 -3.08
CA ALA A 24 -54.12 -0.97 -4.45
C ALA A 24 -53.70 0.50 -4.54
N ASP A 25 -54.48 1.42 -3.90
CA ASP A 25 -54.14 2.85 -3.85
C ASP A 25 -52.82 3.09 -3.11
N ILE A 26 -52.61 2.36 -2.01
CA ILE A 26 -51.32 2.42 -1.27
C ILE A 26 -50.17 1.97 -2.16
N LYS A 27 -50.37 0.91 -2.96
CA LYS A 27 -49.34 0.39 -3.86
C LYS A 27 -49.03 1.37 -4.99
N GLU A 28 -50.06 2.07 -5.49
CA GLU A 28 -49.92 3.08 -6.54
C GLU A 28 -49.26 4.38 -6.01
N ILE A 29 -49.67 4.84 -4.82
CA ILE A 29 -49.04 5.98 -4.13
C ILE A 29 -47.58 5.66 -3.79
N VAL A 30 -47.30 4.46 -3.29
CA VAL A 30 -45.93 4.01 -3.02
C VAL A 30 -45.12 3.93 -4.31
N LYS A 31 -45.71 3.50 -5.44
CA LYS A 31 -45.02 3.49 -6.74
C LYS A 31 -44.75 4.92 -7.27
N TYR A 32 -45.68 5.85 -7.01
CA TYR A 32 -45.52 7.27 -7.40
C TYR A 32 -44.56 8.03 -6.49
N LEU A 33 -44.59 7.77 -5.19
CA LEU A 33 -43.67 8.36 -4.19
C LEU A 33 -42.31 7.67 -4.15
N ARG A 34 -42.26 6.40 -4.48
CA ARG A 34 -41.06 5.67 -4.86
C ARG A 34 -40.98 5.66 -6.38
N GLY A 35 -40.82 6.81 -7.03
CA GLY A 35 -40.14 6.81 -8.31
C GLY A 35 -38.86 5.98 -8.11
N ASP A 36 -38.46 5.19 -9.10
CA ASP A 36 -37.26 4.34 -9.02
C ASP A 36 -36.05 5.16 -8.55
N PHE A 37 -36.00 5.48 -7.25
CA PHE A 37 -34.81 5.94 -6.58
C PHE A 37 -33.96 4.71 -6.44
N CYS A 38 -33.31 4.36 -7.52
CA CYS A 38 -32.11 3.56 -7.43
C CYS A 38 -31.10 4.41 -6.65
N PHE A 39 -31.04 4.27 -5.33
CA PHE A 39 -29.96 4.76 -4.52
C PHE A 39 -28.72 3.98 -4.94
N LEU A 40 -28.10 4.40 -6.04
CA LEU A 40 -26.75 3.98 -6.31
C LEU A 40 -25.89 4.59 -5.21
N PRO A 41 -25.26 3.78 -4.34
CA PRO A 41 -24.38 4.29 -3.32
C PRO A 41 -23.30 5.17 -3.99
N SER A 42 -22.86 6.22 -3.32
CA SER A 42 -21.77 7.05 -3.85
C SER A 42 -20.55 6.17 -4.16
N LEU A 43 -19.68 6.63 -5.06
CA LEU A 43 -18.44 5.89 -5.33
C LEU A 43 -17.66 5.64 -4.03
N SER A 44 -17.56 6.65 -3.15
CA SER A 44 -16.92 6.49 -1.84
C SER A 44 -17.55 5.36 -1.02
N ALA A 45 -18.89 5.31 -0.90
CA ALA A 45 -19.56 4.27 -0.12
C ALA A 45 -19.32 2.85 -0.68
N ARG A 46 -19.25 2.70 -2.01
CA ARG A 46 -18.89 1.40 -2.63
C ARG A 46 -17.45 1.00 -2.34
N LEU A 47 -16.53 1.96 -2.40
CA LEU A 47 -15.12 1.71 -2.07
C LEU A 47 -14.94 1.38 -0.58
N ASP A 48 -15.69 2.03 0.32
CA ASP A 48 -15.66 1.75 1.77
C ASP A 48 -16.17 0.34 2.08
N GLU A 49 -17.25 -0.11 1.43
CA GLU A 49 -17.77 -1.47 1.59
C GLU A 49 -16.74 -2.54 1.18
N VAL A 50 -16.02 -2.31 0.08
CA VAL A 50 -14.94 -3.22 -0.35
C VAL A 50 -13.80 -3.24 0.67
N GLU A 51 -13.40 -2.10 1.22
CA GLU A 51 -12.35 -2.02 2.23
C GLU A 51 -12.69 -2.77 3.52
N GLU A 52 -13.93 -2.66 4.01
CA GLU A 52 -14.38 -3.37 5.21
C GLU A 52 -14.26 -4.90 5.06
N LYS A 53 -14.58 -5.41 3.87
CA LYS A 53 -14.46 -6.85 3.57
C LYS A 53 -12.99 -7.30 3.53
N LEU A 54 -12.12 -6.50 2.91
CA LEU A 54 -10.68 -6.78 2.84
C LEU A 54 -10.03 -6.82 4.24
N VAL A 55 -10.42 -5.92 5.15
CA VAL A 55 -9.92 -5.89 6.54
C VAL A 55 -10.33 -7.14 7.33
N ARG A 56 -11.53 -7.69 7.10
CA ARG A 56 -12.00 -8.88 7.82
C ARG A 56 -11.10 -10.10 7.62
N LEU A 57 -10.62 -10.32 6.40
CA LEU A 57 -9.78 -11.47 6.05
C LEU A 57 -8.37 -11.38 6.65
N THR A 58 -7.84 -10.17 6.79
CA THR A 58 -6.55 -9.99 7.47
C THR A 58 -6.62 -10.44 8.94
N LYS A 59 -7.78 -10.32 9.60
CA LYS A 59 -7.98 -10.83 10.96
C LYS A 59 -7.96 -12.36 11.03
N GLU A 60 -8.44 -13.06 10.02
CA GLU A 60 -8.37 -14.52 9.95
C GLU A 60 -6.92 -14.99 9.80
N GLN A 61 -6.11 -14.28 9.00
CA GLN A 61 -4.68 -14.57 8.86
C GLN A 61 -3.89 -14.32 10.15
N ALA A 62 -4.32 -13.39 11.00
CA ALA A 62 -3.67 -13.12 12.28
C ALA A 62 -3.69 -14.34 13.22
N GLY A 63 -4.72 -15.20 13.13
CA GLY A 63 -4.79 -16.46 13.88
C GLY A 63 -3.66 -17.43 13.50
N ILE A 64 -3.21 -17.42 12.24
CA ILE A 64 -2.08 -18.23 11.78
C ILE A 64 -0.79 -17.77 12.45
N MET A 65 -0.57 -16.46 12.54
CA MET A 65 0.63 -15.92 13.20
C MET A 65 0.68 -16.26 14.69
N ASP A 66 -0.47 -16.32 15.36
CA ASP A 66 -0.51 -16.74 16.76
C ASP A 66 -0.05 -18.21 16.92
N ALA A 67 -0.45 -19.09 16.01
CA ALA A 67 0.01 -20.48 15.99
C ALA A 67 1.51 -20.60 15.67
N LEU A 68 2.02 -19.75 14.76
CA LEU A 68 3.44 -19.75 14.39
C LEU A 68 4.33 -19.06 15.43
N SER A 69 3.77 -18.25 16.33
CA SER A 69 4.50 -17.38 17.27
C SER A 69 5.37 -18.12 18.31
N GLN A 70 5.25 -19.44 18.40
CA GLN A 70 6.06 -20.28 19.27
C GLN A 70 7.37 -20.76 18.59
N ASN A 71 7.51 -20.54 17.29
CA ASN A 71 8.74 -20.89 16.58
C ASN A 71 9.72 -19.72 16.64
N ASP A 72 10.99 -20.02 16.84
CA ASP A 72 12.02 -19.00 17.00
C ASP A 72 12.52 -18.44 15.68
N HIS A 73 12.45 -19.20 14.58
CA HIS A 73 13.01 -18.86 13.28
C HIS A 73 11.94 -18.96 12.17
N LEU A 74 11.32 -17.84 11.83
CA LEU A 74 10.19 -17.79 10.92
C LEU A 74 10.56 -17.15 9.58
N LEU A 75 10.32 -17.86 8.48
CA LEU A 75 10.31 -17.33 7.13
C LEU A 75 8.87 -17.28 6.61
N ILE A 76 8.37 -16.10 6.31
CA ILE A 76 6.99 -15.88 5.86
C ILE A 76 7.01 -15.23 4.48
N GLU A 77 6.78 -16.05 3.48
CA GLU A 77 6.66 -15.62 2.09
C GLU A 77 5.23 -15.17 1.79
N GLY A 78 5.08 -14.21 0.91
CA GLY A 78 3.77 -13.84 0.38
C GLY A 78 3.88 -12.84 -0.75
N ASN A 79 3.01 -12.94 -1.72
CA ASN A 79 2.90 -11.96 -2.79
C ASN A 79 2.48 -10.59 -2.26
N ALA A 80 2.54 -9.57 -3.13
CA ALA A 80 1.98 -8.26 -2.79
C ALA A 80 0.49 -8.39 -2.39
N GLY A 81 0.09 -7.68 -1.34
CA GLY A 81 -1.29 -7.66 -0.88
C GLY A 81 -1.72 -8.81 0.02
N THR A 82 -0.84 -9.75 0.38
CA THR A 82 -1.17 -10.87 1.27
C THR A 82 -1.17 -10.50 2.78
N GLY A 83 -0.95 -9.24 3.13
CA GLY A 83 -1.02 -8.78 4.53
C GLY A 83 0.26 -8.96 5.34
N LYS A 84 1.43 -9.25 4.73
CA LYS A 84 2.72 -9.44 5.42
C LYS A 84 3.02 -8.36 6.46
N THR A 85 2.98 -7.09 6.07
CA THR A 85 3.24 -5.95 6.97
C THR A 85 2.30 -5.93 8.18
N LEU A 86 0.99 -6.17 7.97
CA LEU A 86 0.02 -6.20 9.07
C LEU A 86 0.30 -7.34 10.04
N LEU A 87 0.68 -8.50 9.52
CA LEU A 87 1.07 -9.65 10.34
C LEU A 87 2.37 -9.40 11.10
N ALA A 88 3.39 -8.79 10.44
CA ALA A 88 4.64 -8.41 11.06
C ALA A 88 4.45 -7.41 12.21
N VAL A 89 3.58 -6.42 12.01
CA VAL A 89 3.20 -5.41 13.00
C VAL A 89 2.47 -6.04 14.19
N ASP A 90 1.45 -6.87 13.94
CA ASP A 90 0.70 -7.53 15.02
C ASP A 90 1.58 -8.49 15.81
N PHE A 91 2.43 -9.25 15.13
CA PHE A 91 3.42 -10.13 15.76
C PHE A 91 4.38 -9.36 16.67
N SER A 92 4.99 -8.28 16.16
CA SER A 92 5.93 -7.45 16.91
C SER A 92 5.27 -6.85 18.15
N ARG A 93 4.06 -6.30 18.01
CA ARG A 93 3.26 -5.75 19.11
C ARG A 93 2.97 -6.78 20.19
N LYS A 94 2.54 -7.98 19.79
CA LYS A 94 2.23 -9.08 20.73
C LYS A 94 3.48 -9.56 21.50
N GLN A 95 4.64 -9.61 20.83
CA GLN A 95 5.89 -10.03 21.47
C GLN A 95 6.43 -8.96 22.42
N ALA A 96 6.36 -7.67 22.02
CA ALA A 96 6.72 -6.55 22.90
C ALA A 96 5.82 -6.49 24.14
N ALA A 97 4.51 -6.76 24.00
CA ALA A 97 3.58 -6.84 25.14
C ALA A 97 3.91 -8.01 26.10
N LYS A 98 4.63 -9.03 25.65
CA LYS A 98 5.18 -10.09 26.50
C LYS A 98 6.50 -9.72 27.18
N GLY A 99 6.96 -8.49 27.02
CA GLY A 99 8.19 -7.95 27.62
C GLY A 99 9.47 -8.17 26.81
N LYS A 100 9.39 -8.71 25.59
CA LYS A 100 10.56 -8.85 24.71
C LYS A 100 10.99 -7.48 24.16
N LYS A 101 12.30 -7.22 24.09
CA LYS A 101 12.89 -6.09 23.39
C LYS A 101 12.89 -6.39 21.89
N VAL A 102 11.99 -5.79 21.15
CA VAL A 102 11.71 -6.08 19.72
C VAL A 102 12.30 -5.01 18.83
N LEU A 103 13.04 -5.42 17.79
CA LEU A 103 13.47 -4.57 16.69
C LEU A 103 12.67 -4.92 15.44
N TYR A 104 11.80 -4.00 15.00
CA TYR A 104 11.11 -4.07 13.73
C TYR A 104 11.85 -3.26 12.69
N LEU A 105 12.34 -3.93 11.67
CA LEU A 105 13.12 -3.33 10.61
C LEU A 105 12.42 -3.43 9.26
N THR A 106 12.51 -2.34 8.50
CA THR A 106 12.16 -2.30 7.08
C THR A 106 13.24 -1.54 6.30
N TYR A 107 13.27 -1.72 5.00
CA TYR A 107 14.17 -0.95 4.14
C TYR A 107 13.63 0.46 3.89
N ASN A 108 12.32 0.59 3.69
CA ASN A 108 11.67 1.84 3.28
C ASN A 108 11.38 2.75 4.48
N LYS A 109 11.94 3.99 4.46
CA LYS A 109 11.72 5.02 5.49
C LYS A 109 10.24 5.36 5.67
N ASN A 110 9.49 5.51 4.57
CA ASN A 110 8.07 5.87 4.62
C ASN A 110 7.23 4.75 5.24
N LEU A 111 7.58 3.48 4.96
CA LEU A 111 6.93 2.34 5.59
C LEU A 111 7.20 2.31 7.10
N ALA A 112 8.47 2.48 7.53
CA ALA A 112 8.82 2.55 8.94
C ALA A 112 8.02 3.64 9.66
N HIS A 113 7.97 4.84 9.09
CA HIS A 113 7.23 5.97 9.65
C HIS A 113 5.72 5.71 9.73
N ASN A 114 5.13 5.09 8.70
CA ASN A 114 3.71 4.74 8.71
C ASN A 114 3.38 3.68 9.76
N VAL A 115 4.23 2.66 9.91
CA VAL A 115 4.07 1.62 10.94
C VAL A 115 4.21 2.22 12.34
N ALA A 116 5.20 3.10 12.58
CA ALA A 116 5.40 3.77 13.85
C ALA A 116 4.20 4.65 14.25
N LYS A 117 3.55 5.31 13.28
CA LYS A 117 2.31 6.08 13.55
C LYS A 117 1.11 5.23 13.96
N GLN A 118 1.03 4.00 13.50
CA GLN A 118 -0.09 3.09 13.80
C GLN A 118 0.05 2.40 15.15
N LEU A 119 1.25 2.34 15.67
CA LEU A 119 1.55 1.68 16.93
C LEU A 119 1.82 2.73 18.02
N VAL A 120 1.24 2.53 19.19
CA VAL A 120 1.68 3.26 20.36
C VAL A 120 3.09 2.75 20.67
N GLU A 121 4.08 3.61 20.57
CA GLU A 121 5.45 3.28 20.96
C GLU A 121 5.46 2.76 22.40
N THR A 122 6.05 1.59 22.56
CA THR A 122 6.34 1.03 23.89
C THR A 122 7.85 0.97 24.03
N ASP A 123 8.37 1.11 25.25
CA ASP A 123 9.80 1.08 25.54
C ASP A 123 10.51 -0.19 24.98
N ASN A 124 9.72 -1.22 24.71
CA ASN A 124 10.21 -2.53 24.23
C ASN A 124 10.07 -2.75 22.72
N LEU A 125 9.54 -1.81 21.93
CA LEU A 125 9.36 -1.96 20.49
C LEU A 125 9.96 -0.79 19.74
N LYS A 126 11.07 -1.04 19.05
CA LYS A 126 11.71 -0.08 18.15
C LYS A 126 11.31 -0.37 16.71
N ILE A 127 10.80 0.64 16.01
CA ILE A 127 10.40 0.59 14.60
C ILE A 127 11.25 1.58 13.82
N ILE A 128 12.07 1.07 12.89
CA ILE A 128 13.05 1.90 12.20
C ILE A 128 13.40 1.29 10.83
N ASN A 129 13.85 2.11 9.87
CA ASN A 129 14.47 1.58 8.67
C ASN A 129 15.96 1.27 8.89
N ILE A 130 16.49 0.34 8.08
CA ILE A 130 17.85 -0.18 8.27
C ILE A 130 18.93 0.92 8.23
N HIS A 131 18.82 1.90 7.33
CA HIS A 131 19.82 2.96 7.20
C HIS A 131 19.79 3.94 8.38
N ALA A 132 18.58 4.23 8.91
CA ALA A 132 18.46 5.04 10.10
C ALA A 132 19.01 4.32 11.34
N LEU A 133 18.77 2.99 11.46
CA LEU A 133 19.38 2.19 12.52
C LEU A 133 20.90 2.25 12.48
N PHE A 134 21.48 2.10 11.30
CA PHE A 134 22.94 2.19 11.14
C PHE A 134 23.48 3.58 11.48
N GLY A 135 22.77 4.65 11.10
CA GLY A 135 23.14 6.02 11.46
C GLY A 135 22.98 6.36 12.94
N GLU A 136 22.23 5.57 13.73
CA GLU A 136 22.20 5.67 15.20
C GLU A 136 23.38 4.95 15.86
N ILE A 137 23.98 3.94 15.20
CA ILE A 137 25.10 3.16 15.71
C ILE A 137 26.42 3.86 15.45
N VAL A 138 26.60 4.41 14.25
CA VAL A 138 27.80 5.17 13.86
C VAL A 138 27.41 6.53 13.29
N GLU A 139 28.27 7.52 13.46
CA GLU A 139 28.06 8.87 12.91
C GLU A 139 28.12 8.83 11.37
N VAL A 140 27.09 9.35 10.71
CA VAL A 140 27.01 9.39 9.25
C VAL A 140 28.00 10.44 8.68
N ASP A 141 28.96 10.01 7.87
CA ASP A 141 29.81 10.91 7.11
C ASP A 141 29.02 11.56 5.96
N VAL A 142 28.47 12.75 6.24
CA VAL A 142 27.64 13.51 5.30
C VAL A 142 28.38 13.83 4.01
N LYS A 143 29.72 14.03 4.06
CA LYS A 143 30.51 14.35 2.87
C LYS A 143 30.59 13.14 1.93
N ARG A 144 31.00 11.98 2.43
CA ARG A 144 31.06 10.72 1.67
C ARG A 144 29.67 10.32 1.17
N MET A 145 28.64 10.49 2.01
CA MET A 145 27.25 10.24 1.64
C MET A 145 26.81 11.11 0.46
N MET A 146 27.16 12.41 0.43
CA MET A 146 26.77 13.31 -0.67
C MET A 146 27.51 13.02 -1.96
N GLU A 147 28.75 12.54 -1.90
CA GLU A 147 29.55 12.17 -3.08
C GLU A 147 28.94 10.98 -3.83
N ASN A 148 28.55 9.93 -3.14
CA ASN A 148 27.89 8.75 -3.72
C ASN A 148 26.93 8.10 -2.70
N PRO A 149 25.68 8.57 -2.59
CA PRO A 149 24.71 8.04 -1.63
C PRO A 149 24.46 6.53 -1.78
N GLN A 150 24.48 6.04 -3.02
CA GLN A 150 24.18 4.63 -3.30
C GLN A 150 25.25 3.71 -2.72
N THR A 151 26.53 3.95 -3.03
CA THR A 151 27.64 3.18 -2.48
C THR A 151 27.77 3.36 -0.98
N TYR A 152 27.54 4.60 -0.48
CA TYR A 152 27.64 4.88 0.94
C TYR A 152 26.68 4.00 1.78
N PHE A 153 25.41 3.99 1.43
CA PHE A 153 24.42 3.19 2.16
C PHE A 153 24.47 1.69 1.85
N ALA A 154 24.95 1.29 0.67
CA ALA A 154 24.99 -0.12 0.31
C ALA A 154 26.21 -0.85 0.90
N GLU A 155 27.34 -0.18 1.06
CA GLU A 155 28.66 -0.79 1.38
C GLU A 155 29.33 -0.11 2.58
N ILE A 156 29.59 1.21 2.50
CA ILE A 156 30.47 1.90 3.45
C ILE A 156 29.86 1.95 4.85
N LEU A 157 28.64 2.46 4.98
CA LEU A 157 27.98 2.60 6.28
C LEU A 157 27.79 1.23 6.98
N PRO A 158 27.33 0.16 6.30
CA PRO A 158 27.26 -1.17 6.94
C PRO A 158 28.61 -1.72 7.37
N GLU A 159 29.69 -1.52 6.59
CA GLU A 159 31.03 -1.92 6.99
C GLU A 159 31.49 -1.21 8.28
N GLU A 160 31.29 0.13 8.35
CA GLU A 160 31.59 0.92 9.54
C GLU A 160 30.79 0.45 10.77
N VAL A 161 29.52 0.08 10.59
CA VAL A 161 28.66 -0.49 11.65
C VAL A 161 29.18 -1.84 12.11
N CYS A 162 29.53 -2.75 11.19
CA CYS A 162 30.04 -4.06 11.54
C CYS A 162 31.37 -3.94 12.31
N ASP A 163 32.27 -3.09 11.87
CA ASP A 163 33.55 -2.83 12.56
C ASP A 163 33.33 -2.26 13.97
N TYR A 164 32.39 -1.31 14.08
CA TYR A 164 32.04 -0.75 15.38
C TYR A 164 31.50 -1.81 16.34
N LEU A 165 30.53 -2.62 15.90
CA LEU A 165 29.90 -3.66 16.73
C LEU A 165 30.91 -4.77 17.12
N ALA A 166 31.78 -5.19 16.19
CA ALA A 166 32.80 -6.20 16.44
C ALA A 166 33.83 -5.77 17.50
N ASN A 167 34.10 -4.45 17.64
CA ASN A 167 35.05 -3.91 18.59
C ASN A 167 34.40 -3.47 19.93
N GLN A 168 33.08 -3.65 20.11
CA GLN A 168 32.41 -3.30 21.37
C GLN A 168 32.79 -4.27 22.50
N PRO A 169 32.96 -3.76 23.75
CA PRO A 169 32.99 -4.63 24.92
C PRO A 169 31.76 -5.52 25.01
N GLN A 170 31.94 -6.80 25.29
CA GLN A 170 30.84 -7.79 25.28
C GLN A 170 29.64 -7.34 26.07
N LYS A 171 29.80 -6.78 27.26
CA LYS A 171 28.69 -6.29 28.09
C LYS A 171 27.90 -5.17 27.41
N GLN A 172 28.56 -4.23 26.72
CA GLN A 172 27.92 -3.13 26.02
C GLN A 172 27.16 -3.62 24.79
N LEU A 173 27.71 -4.60 24.08
CA LEU A 173 27.04 -5.28 22.98
C LEU A 173 25.77 -5.99 23.47
N GLU A 174 25.88 -6.80 24.54
CA GLU A 174 24.72 -7.51 25.13
C GLU A 174 23.61 -6.55 25.57
N ASP A 175 23.93 -5.39 26.16
CA ASP A 175 22.94 -4.37 26.57
C ASP A 175 22.24 -3.73 25.36
N SER A 176 22.91 -3.67 24.20
CA SER A 176 22.35 -3.12 22.95
C SER A 176 21.47 -4.11 22.20
N GLN A 177 21.59 -5.42 22.45
CA GLN A 177 20.89 -6.48 21.73
C GLN A 177 19.37 -6.45 21.93
N TYR A 178 18.68 -7.01 20.94
CA TYR A 178 17.23 -7.24 20.92
C TYR A 178 16.91 -8.74 21.14
N ASP A 179 15.77 -9.01 21.80
CA ASP A 179 15.31 -10.38 22.02
C ASP A 179 14.62 -10.96 20.79
N LEU A 180 14.09 -10.09 19.92
CA LEU A 180 13.42 -10.47 18.68
C LEU A 180 13.74 -9.48 17.57
N LEU A 181 14.11 -10.00 16.41
CA LEU A 181 14.24 -9.26 15.16
C LEU A 181 13.11 -9.59 14.21
N VAL A 182 12.40 -8.56 13.74
CA VAL A 182 11.35 -8.69 12.71
C VAL A 182 11.76 -7.89 11.48
N LEU A 183 11.97 -8.58 10.35
CA LEU A 183 12.30 -7.96 9.08
C LEU A 183 11.06 -7.93 8.19
N ASP A 184 10.55 -6.74 7.88
CA ASP A 184 9.49 -6.56 6.89
C ASP A 184 10.08 -6.07 5.56
N GLU A 185 9.53 -6.54 4.44
CA GLU A 185 10.11 -6.42 3.10
C GLU A 185 11.54 -6.99 3.06
N GLY A 186 11.74 -8.17 3.66
CA GLY A 186 13.04 -8.82 3.85
C GLY A 186 13.87 -8.95 2.58
N GLN A 187 13.25 -9.05 1.40
CA GLN A 187 13.95 -9.12 0.12
C GLN A 187 14.86 -7.89 -0.15
N ASP A 188 14.62 -6.77 0.50
CA ASP A 188 15.45 -5.57 0.37
C ASP A 188 16.56 -5.49 1.44
N ILE A 189 16.42 -6.26 2.54
CA ILE A 189 17.29 -6.22 3.72
C ILE A 189 18.29 -7.38 3.71
N LEU A 190 17.94 -8.54 3.17
CA LEU A 190 18.77 -9.75 3.18
C LEU A 190 19.99 -9.60 2.25
N LYS A 191 20.92 -8.73 2.65
CA LYS A 191 22.26 -8.57 2.07
C LYS A 191 23.28 -9.14 3.03
N PRO A 192 24.32 -9.84 2.56
CA PRO A 192 25.32 -10.46 3.43
C PRO A 192 25.88 -9.51 4.48
N ILE A 193 26.29 -8.30 4.09
CA ILE A 193 26.85 -7.32 5.02
C ILE A 193 25.84 -6.84 6.07
N TYR A 194 24.55 -6.65 5.70
CA TYR A 194 23.51 -6.29 6.66
C TYR A 194 23.26 -7.44 7.65
N MET A 195 23.27 -8.69 7.15
CA MET A 195 23.07 -9.86 8.00
C MET A 195 24.15 -10.00 9.07
N VAL A 196 25.41 -9.70 8.73
CA VAL A 196 26.49 -9.67 9.73
C VAL A 196 26.22 -8.63 10.82
N CYS A 197 25.83 -7.40 10.45
CA CYS A 197 25.52 -6.35 11.43
C CYS A 197 24.33 -6.75 12.31
N LEU A 198 23.28 -7.34 11.71
CA LEU A 198 22.06 -7.76 12.43
C LEU A 198 22.32 -8.95 13.35
N ASP A 199 23.25 -9.83 13.00
CA ASP A 199 23.66 -10.95 13.87
C ASP A 199 24.24 -10.45 15.20
N TYR A 200 25.05 -9.40 15.20
CA TYR A 200 25.54 -8.75 16.43
C TYR A 200 24.41 -8.13 17.27
N LEU A 201 23.38 -7.58 16.64
CA LEU A 201 22.28 -6.89 17.31
C LEU A 201 21.20 -7.85 17.84
N LEU A 202 21.17 -9.09 17.39
CA LEU A 202 20.24 -10.11 17.83
C LEU A 202 20.85 -10.95 18.95
N ARG A 203 20.16 -11.06 20.07
CA ARG A 203 20.61 -11.92 21.17
C ARG A 203 20.64 -13.38 20.72
N GLY A 204 21.82 -13.99 20.73
CA GLY A 204 22.06 -15.33 20.22
C GLY A 204 22.29 -15.43 18.72
N GLY A 205 22.33 -14.30 18.00
CA GLY A 205 22.51 -14.25 16.55
C GLY A 205 21.41 -14.96 15.78
N PHE A 206 21.59 -15.16 14.47
CA PHE A 206 20.59 -15.87 13.66
C PHE A 206 20.51 -17.36 13.94
N GLU A 207 21.55 -17.96 14.50
CA GLU A 207 21.58 -19.38 14.84
C GLU A 207 20.66 -19.73 16.01
N LYS A 208 20.64 -18.90 17.08
CA LYS A 208 19.95 -19.19 18.36
C LYS A 208 18.96 -18.12 18.77
N GLY A 209 19.00 -16.96 18.12
CA GLY A 209 18.15 -15.83 18.43
C GLY A 209 16.73 -16.02 17.88
N HIS A 210 15.83 -15.15 18.30
CA HIS A 210 14.45 -15.18 17.83
C HIS A 210 14.23 -14.16 16.71
N TRP A 211 13.78 -14.62 15.55
CA TRP A 211 13.56 -13.75 14.39
C TRP A 211 12.41 -14.20 13.50
N ALA A 212 11.84 -13.23 12.79
CA ALA A 212 10.81 -13.44 11.78
C ALA A 212 11.09 -12.56 10.56
N VAL A 213 11.09 -13.15 9.37
CA VAL A 213 11.31 -12.46 8.10
C VAL A 213 10.10 -12.58 7.22
N PHE A 214 9.53 -11.44 6.85
CA PHE A 214 8.41 -11.31 5.91
C PHE A 214 8.96 -10.79 4.58
N TYR A 215 8.79 -11.57 3.49
CA TYR A 215 9.42 -11.26 2.21
C TYR A 215 8.55 -11.56 1.00
N ASP A 216 8.89 -10.93 -0.14
CA ASP A 216 8.30 -11.15 -1.45
C ASP A 216 9.39 -11.10 -2.51
N VAL A 217 9.83 -12.26 -2.97
CA VAL A 217 10.91 -12.37 -3.98
C VAL A 217 10.57 -11.61 -5.26
N LYS A 218 9.29 -11.55 -5.64
CA LYS A 218 8.81 -10.87 -6.85
C LYS A 218 8.94 -9.35 -6.78
N GLN A 219 9.09 -8.78 -5.56
CA GLN A 219 9.32 -7.35 -5.33
C GLN A 219 10.79 -6.98 -5.14
N ASN A 220 11.72 -7.91 -5.30
CA ASN A 220 13.15 -7.60 -5.17
C ASN A 220 13.61 -6.72 -6.35
N ILE A 221 13.87 -5.43 -6.07
CA ILE A 221 14.40 -4.45 -7.03
C ILE A 221 15.80 -4.01 -6.66
N TYR A 222 16.08 -3.95 -5.34
CA TYR A 222 17.23 -3.24 -4.80
C TYR A 222 18.36 -4.15 -4.34
N ASN A 223 18.10 -5.43 -4.22
CA ASN A 223 19.03 -6.36 -3.63
C ASN A 223 19.48 -7.44 -4.63
N PRO A 224 20.55 -7.22 -5.40
CA PRO A 224 21.10 -8.24 -6.28
C PRO A 224 21.72 -9.41 -5.51
N GLU A 225 22.08 -9.21 -4.24
CA GLU A 225 22.70 -10.19 -3.35
C GLU A 225 21.66 -10.96 -2.50
N PHE A 226 20.37 -10.81 -2.82
CA PHE A 226 19.28 -11.42 -2.06
C PHE A 226 19.43 -12.92 -1.88
N GLU A 227 19.79 -13.65 -2.91
CA GLU A 227 19.90 -15.13 -2.88
C GLU A 227 20.94 -15.56 -1.84
N GLU A 228 22.10 -14.88 -1.77
CA GLU A 228 23.15 -15.19 -0.82
C GLU A 228 22.72 -14.94 0.63
N GLY A 229 22.13 -13.76 0.90
CA GLY A 229 21.59 -13.43 2.22
C GLY A 229 20.42 -14.29 2.63
N PHE A 230 19.58 -14.70 1.65
CA PHE A 230 18.45 -15.58 1.88
C PHE A 230 18.87 -17.02 2.19
N ASP A 231 19.83 -17.57 1.45
CA ASP A 231 20.37 -18.92 1.69
C ASP A 231 21.03 -19.01 3.07
N TYR A 232 21.72 -17.95 3.50
CA TYR A 232 22.29 -17.88 4.84
C TYR A 232 21.21 -18.02 5.91
N ILE A 233 20.16 -17.19 5.89
CA ILE A 233 19.11 -17.22 6.93
C ILE A 233 18.25 -18.47 6.83
N LYS A 234 18.01 -18.96 5.62
CA LYS A 234 17.23 -20.17 5.36
C LYS A 234 17.84 -21.41 6.00
N SER A 235 19.17 -21.45 6.13
CA SER A 235 19.86 -22.58 6.77
C SER A 235 19.49 -22.74 8.26
N TYR A 236 19.05 -21.68 8.91
CA TYR A 236 18.61 -21.67 10.32
C TYR A 236 17.08 -21.72 10.48
N ALA A 237 16.32 -21.56 9.40
CA ALA A 237 14.86 -21.49 9.49
C ALA A 237 14.24 -22.81 9.95
N ASN A 238 13.44 -22.79 11.03
CA ASN A 238 12.69 -23.94 11.51
C ASN A 238 11.30 -24.01 10.86
N THR A 239 10.78 -22.87 10.43
CA THR A 239 9.42 -22.81 9.88
C THR A 239 9.40 -21.86 8.68
N GLN A 240 8.89 -22.38 7.56
CA GLN A 240 8.57 -21.62 6.38
C GLN A 240 7.06 -21.66 6.16
N PHE A 241 6.46 -20.51 5.94
CA PHE A 241 5.04 -20.39 5.70
C PHE A 241 4.78 -19.44 4.51
N SER A 242 3.85 -19.83 3.65
CA SER A 242 3.50 -19.02 2.48
C SER A 242 2.07 -18.50 2.58
N LEU A 243 1.91 -17.20 2.36
CA LEU A 243 0.63 -16.52 2.29
C LEU A 243 0.16 -16.45 0.84
N PHE A 244 -0.94 -17.11 0.53
CA PHE A 244 -1.42 -17.25 -0.85
C PHE A 244 -2.56 -16.29 -1.21
N ILE A 245 -3.32 -15.81 -0.22
CA ILE A 245 -4.53 -15.03 -0.46
C ILE A 245 -4.20 -13.55 -0.44
N ASN A 246 -4.48 -12.87 -1.57
CA ASN A 246 -4.38 -11.42 -1.65
C ASN A 246 -5.58 -10.77 -0.96
N CYS A 247 -5.32 -10.10 0.16
CA CYS A 247 -6.31 -9.43 1.01
C CYS A 247 -6.35 -7.90 0.81
N ARG A 248 -5.54 -7.37 -0.11
CA ARG A 248 -5.43 -5.92 -0.34
C ARG A 248 -6.20 -5.47 -1.57
N ASN A 249 -6.05 -6.19 -2.66
CA ASN A 249 -6.56 -5.78 -3.95
C ASN A 249 -7.88 -6.45 -4.25
N THR A 250 -8.78 -5.74 -4.94
CA THR A 250 -9.94 -6.38 -5.57
C THR A 250 -9.49 -7.32 -6.69
N VAL A 251 -10.35 -8.27 -7.05
CA VAL A 251 -10.08 -9.23 -8.16
C VAL A 251 -9.72 -8.48 -9.45
N GLN A 252 -10.43 -7.38 -9.75
CA GLN A 252 -10.20 -6.59 -10.97
C GLN A 252 -8.80 -5.98 -10.98
N ILE A 253 -8.38 -5.34 -9.88
CA ILE A 253 -7.05 -4.74 -9.77
C ILE A 253 -5.98 -5.82 -9.82
N GLY A 254 -6.15 -6.88 -9.07
CA GLY A 254 -5.19 -7.96 -8.99
C GLY A 254 -4.99 -8.67 -10.34
N THR A 255 -6.08 -9.10 -10.97
CA THR A 255 -6.04 -9.76 -12.28
C THR A 255 -5.44 -8.86 -13.35
N TYR A 256 -5.81 -7.58 -13.35
CA TYR A 256 -5.25 -6.61 -14.30
C TYR A 256 -3.75 -6.39 -14.07
N SER A 257 -3.34 -6.23 -12.80
CA SER A 257 -1.93 -6.05 -12.44
C SER A 257 -1.09 -7.28 -12.78
N SER A 258 -1.61 -8.50 -12.56
CA SER A 258 -0.97 -9.75 -12.98
C SER A 258 -0.78 -9.80 -14.51
N LYS A 259 -1.85 -9.49 -15.26
CA LYS A 259 -1.80 -9.50 -16.73
C LYS A 259 -0.80 -8.48 -17.29
N LEU A 260 -0.79 -7.26 -16.73
CA LEU A 260 0.06 -6.19 -17.23
C LEU A 260 1.54 -6.37 -16.85
N SER A 261 1.81 -6.90 -15.66
CA SER A 261 3.17 -7.15 -15.17
C SER A 261 3.75 -8.49 -15.60
N GLY A 262 2.91 -9.45 -16.03
CA GLY A 262 3.31 -10.82 -16.27
C GLY A 262 3.65 -11.61 -15.01
N VAL A 263 3.33 -11.07 -13.81
CA VAL A 263 3.61 -11.68 -12.50
C VAL A 263 2.32 -12.25 -11.91
N ASP A 264 2.31 -13.53 -11.57
CA ASP A 264 1.19 -14.17 -10.89
C ASP A 264 1.09 -13.66 -9.44
N LEU A 265 -0.07 -13.06 -9.10
CA LEU A 265 -0.38 -12.53 -7.77
C LEU A 265 -1.02 -13.56 -6.83
N GLY A 266 -1.30 -14.76 -7.31
CA GLY A 266 -1.95 -15.83 -6.54
C GLY A 266 -3.48 -15.71 -6.52
N GLU A 267 -4.08 -16.20 -5.46
CA GLU A 267 -5.54 -16.19 -5.29
C GLU A 267 -6.02 -14.84 -4.73
N PHE A 268 -7.13 -14.37 -5.26
CA PHE A 268 -7.80 -13.16 -4.77
C PHE A 268 -9.06 -13.53 -4.00
N ILE A 269 -9.39 -12.70 -3.03
CA ILE A 269 -10.73 -12.70 -2.48
C ILE A 269 -11.70 -12.33 -3.60
N ARG A 270 -12.73 -13.18 -3.80
CA ARG A 270 -13.76 -12.99 -4.84
C ARG A 270 -14.70 -11.83 -4.48
N GLU A 271 -14.17 -10.61 -4.43
CA GLU A 271 -14.97 -9.40 -4.26
C GLU A 271 -14.96 -8.59 -5.55
N ASN A 272 -16.14 -8.20 -5.99
CA ASN A 272 -16.31 -7.35 -7.17
C ASN A 272 -15.96 -5.90 -6.80
N GLY A 273 -14.82 -5.44 -7.30
CA GLY A 273 -14.38 -4.04 -7.22
C GLY A 273 -14.74 -3.25 -8.47
N GLU A 274 -14.27 -2.02 -8.52
CA GLU A 274 -14.32 -1.20 -9.73
C GLU A 274 -13.29 -1.71 -10.75
N GLU A 275 -13.66 -1.61 -12.04
CA GLU A 275 -12.76 -1.93 -13.14
C GLU A 275 -11.56 -0.98 -13.17
N VAL A 276 -10.39 -1.50 -13.54
CA VAL A 276 -9.19 -0.68 -13.75
C VAL A 276 -9.41 0.26 -14.95
N ARG A 277 -9.17 1.55 -14.74
CA ARG A 277 -9.40 2.59 -15.72
C ARG A 277 -8.12 2.89 -16.51
N ARG A 278 -8.13 2.61 -17.79
CA ARG A 278 -7.07 2.96 -18.74
C ARG A 278 -7.36 4.35 -19.32
N ILE A 279 -6.44 5.27 -19.16
CA ILE A 279 -6.61 6.66 -19.61
C ILE A 279 -5.51 7.00 -20.62
N PRO A 280 -5.81 7.00 -21.91
CA PRO A 280 -4.88 7.43 -22.93
C PRO A 280 -4.77 8.95 -22.94
N TYR A 281 -3.57 9.47 -23.25
CA TYR A 281 -3.36 10.90 -23.48
C TYR A 281 -2.42 11.15 -24.67
N GLU A 282 -2.46 12.36 -25.19
CA GLU A 282 -1.59 12.84 -26.28
C GLU A 282 -1.04 14.24 -25.96
N GLY A 283 0.22 14.30 -25.54
CA GLY A 283 0.88 15.53 -25.13
C GLY A 283 0.47 16.05 -23.75
N THR A 284 1.20 17.06 -23.26
CA THR A 284 1.10 17.55 -21.87
C THR A 284 -0.26 18.18 -21.55
N GLU A 285 -0.85 18.91 -22.50
CA GLU A 285 -2.16 19.58 -22.29
C GLU A 285 -3.30 18.56 -22.13
N ASP A 286 -3.29 17.50 -22.95
CA ASP A 286 -4.29 16.43 -22.82
C ASP A 286 -4.07 15.63 -21.53
N PHE A 287 -2.83 15.33 -21.17
CA PHE A 287 -2.50 14.73 -19.88
C PHE A 287 -3.08 15.52 -18.70
N LYS A 288 -2.88 16.86 -18.68
CA LYS A 288 -3.46 17.74 -17.67
C LYS A 288 -5.00 17.66 -17.64
N LYS A 289 -5.65 17.69 -18.80
CA LYS A 289 -7.12 17.60 -18.92
C LYS A 289 -7.65 16.27 -18.37
N GLN A 290 -6.99 15.15 -18.70
CA GLN A 290 -7.37 13.83 -18.22
C GLN A 290 -7.27 13.75 -16.69
N LEU A 291 -6.18 14.23 -16.10
CA LEU A 291 -6.02 14.23 -14.64
C LEU A 291 -7.07 15.09 -13.93
N ILE A 292 -7.34 16.30 -14.44
CA ILE A 292 -8.38 17.17 -13.89
C ILE A 292 -9.75 16.50 -13.98
N TYR A 293 -10.05 15.82 -15.07
CA TYR A 293 -11.29 15.07 -15.25
C TYR A 293 -11.41 13.95 -14.20
N ILE A 294 -10.35 13.15 -14.01
CA ILE A 294 -10.33 12.08 -13.00
C ILE A 294 -10.58 12.65 -11.60
N LEU A 295 -9.85 13.70 -11.21
CA LEU A 295 -10.00 14.32 -9.89
C LEU A 295 -11.40 14.90 -9.67
N LYS A 296 -11.98 15.58 -10.68
CA LYS A 296 -13.38 16.06 -10.62
C LYS A 296 -14.37 14.90 -10.43
N LYS A 297 -14.18 13.81 -11.17
CA LYS A 297 -15.04 12.59 -11.06
C LYS A 297 -14.94 11.97 -9.67
N LEU A 298 -13.75 11.83 -9.11
CA LEU A 298 -13.52 11.31 -7.76
C LEU A 298 -14.14 12.22 -6.70
N LYS A 299 -13.94 13.54 -6.81
CA LYS A 299 -14.54 14.53 -5.91
C LYS A 299 -16.08 14.51 -5.96
N LYS A 300 -16.67 14.43 -7.15
CA LYS A 300 -18.14 14.26 -7.33
C LYS A 300 -18.61 12.95 -6.70
N GLY A 301 -17.81 11.89 -6.75
CA GLY A 301 -18.05 10.61 -6.09
C GLY A 301 -17.81 10.64 -4.57
N LYS A 302 -17.50 11.79 -3.97
CA LYS A 302 -17.24 12.01 -2.54
C LYS A 302 -16.01 11.28 -2.00
N VAL A 303 -15.05 10.96 -2.87
CA VAL A 303 -13.74 10.44 -2.47
C VAL A 303 -12.93 11.60 -1.89
N LYS A 304 -12.31 11.38 -0.71
CA LYS A 304 -11.39 12.38 -0.12
C LYS A 304 -10.15 12.52 -0.98
N MET A 305 -9.63 13.72 -1.12
CA MET A 305 -8.43 13.93 -1.93
C MET A 305 -7.20 13.26 -1.33
N SER A 306 -7.08 13.23 -0.02
CA SER A 306 -6.04 12.51 0.72
C SER A 306 -6.07 10.96 0.57
N ASP A 307 -7.18 10.38 0.12
CA ASP A 307 -7.29 8.95 -0.20
C ASP A 307 -6.72 8.60 -1.59
N ILE A 308 -6.32 9.61 -2.38
CA ILE A 308 -5.82 9.48 -3.74
C ILE A 308 -4.30 9.62 -3.74
N VAL A 309 -3.62 8.65 -4.37
CA VAL A 309 -2.16 8.69 -4.53
C VAL A 309 -1.80 8.69 -6.01
N PHE A 310 -1.04 9.67 -6.43
CA PHE A 310 -0.31 9.65 -7.70
C PHE A 310 0.99 8.88 -7.51
N LEU A 311 1.16 7.82 -8.28
CA LEU A 311 2.43 7.07 -8.34
C LEU A 311 3.10 7.32 -9.68
N ALA A 312 4.41 7.53 -9.65
CA ALA A 312 5.22 7.69 -10.86
C ALA A 312 6.63 7.10 -10.68
N PRO A 313 7.33 6.77 -11.78
CA PRO A 313 8.71 6.30 -11.71
C PRO A 313 9.71 7.37 -11.24
N LYS A 314 9.40 8.63 -11.46
CA LYS A 314 10.28 9.78 -11.18
C LYS A 314 9.82 10.58 -9.96
N ARG A 315 10.75 11.32 -9.34
CA ARG A 315 10.41 12.30 -8.29
C ARG A 315 9.52 13.41 -8.87
N TYR A 316 8.75 14.07 -7.99
CA TYR A 316 7.78 15.10 -8.38
C TYR A 316 8.39 16.19 -9.27
N GLU A 317 9.59 16.66 -8.92
CA GLU A 317 10.31 17.72 -9.62
C GLU A 317 10.61 17.39 -11.11
N ASN A 318 10.72 16.08 -11.41
CA ASN A 318 11.05 15.54 -12.73
C ASN A 318 9.86 14.81 -13.39
N SER A 319 8.66 14.98 -12.86
CA SER A 319 7.44 14.33 -13.36
C SER A 319 6.63 15.28 -14.24
N MET A 320 5.91 14.75 -15.22
CA MET A 320 4.93 15.52 -16.00
C MET A 320 3.83 16.12 -15.10
N LEU A 321 3.56 15.54 -13.93
CA LEU A 321 2.55 16.05 -13.02
C LEU A 321 2.88 17.47 -12.55
N LYS A 322 4.14 17.79 -12.32
CA LYS A 322 4.58 19.14 -11.94
C LYS A 322 4.21 20.19 -12.99
N GLU A 323 4.31 19.84 -14.27
CA GLU A 323 3.98 20.75 -15.38
C GLU A 323 2.47 21.04 -15.46
N THR A 324 1.63 20.22 -14.83
CA THR A 324 0.17 20.40 -14.83
C THR A 324 -0.33 21.44 -13.84
N GLU A 325 0.50 21.89 -12.89
CA GLU A 325 0.13 22.77 -11.77
C GLU A 325 -0.95 22.20 -10.85
N ILE A 326 -1.25 20.90 -10.93
CA ILE A 326 -2.14 20.22 -9.99
C ILE A 326 -1.46 20.18 -8.63
N GLN A 327 -2.13 20.72 -7.62
CA GLN A 327 -1.63 20.71 -6.25
C GLN A 327 -1.65 19.29 -5.69
N VAL A 328 -0.52 18.88 -5.13
CA VAL A 328 -0.33 17.58 -4.47
C VAL A 328 0.45 17.74 -3.17
N ASN A 329 0.27 16.80 -2.28
CA ASN A 329 1.06 16.66 -1.06
C ASN A 329 2.15 15.60 -1.32
N VAL A 330 3.40 16.02 -1.46
CA VAL A 330 4.49 15.09 -1.79
C VAL A 330 4.87 14.28 -0.56
N LEU A 331 4.97 12.97 -0.72
CA LEU A 331 5.38 12.05 0.36
C LEU A 331 6.92 12.11 0.54
N ASP A 332 7.37 13.15 1.22
CA ASP A 332 8.77 13.40 1.60
C ASP A 332 8.86 13.83 3.08
N ASP A 333 9.98 14.41 3.50
CA ASP A 333 10.19 14.85 4.88
C ASP A 333 9.27 16.01 5.32
N ASN A 334 8.62 16.70 4.36
CA ASN A 334 7.68 17.78 4.61
C ASN A 334 6.21 17.32 4.49
N PHE A 335 5.97 16.01 4.38
CA PHE A 335 4.62 15.46 4.22
C PHE A 335 3.73 15.78 5.42
N ASP A 336 2.61 16.45 5.16
CA ASP A 336 1.59 16.78 6.17
C ASP A 336 0.30 15.98 5.93
N SER A 337 0.05 14.99 6.77
CA SER A 337 -1.14 14.14 6.67
C SER A 337 -2.47 14.85 6.99
N THR A 338 -2.45 16.10 7.45
CA THR A 338 -3.66 16.88 7.73
C THR A 338 -4.21 17.60 6.50
N ILE A 339 -3.41 17.68 5.43
CA ILE A 339 -3.77 18.37 4.19
C ILE A 339 -4.62 17.45 3.31
N ASP A 340 -5.85 17.87 2.95
CA ASP A 340 -6.73 17.14 2.04
C ASP A 340 -6.38 17.44 0.56
N LEU A 341 -5.20 17.02 0.15
CA LEU A 341 -4.73 17.02 -1.25
C LEU A 341 -4.35 15.60 -1.66
N PRO A 342 -4.39 15.29 -2.97
CA PRO A 342 -3.83 14.04 -3.47
C PRO A 342 -2.35 13.91 -3.11
N VAL A 343 -1.94 12.73 -2.69
CA VAL A 343 -0.55 12.45 -2.34
C VAL A 343 0.24 12.13 -3.61
N TYR A 344 1.48 12.58 -3.70
CA TYR A 344 2.41 12.17 -4.74
C TYR A 344 3.57 11.37 -4.14
N SER A 345 3.91 10.27 -4.77
CA SER A 345 5.10 9.49 -4.42
C SER A 345 5.73 8.82 -5.64
N THR A 346 7.00 8.50 -5.53
CA THR A 346 7.60 7.55 -6.47
C THR A 346 7.10 6.14 -6.17
N ILE A 347 7.09 5.27 -7.19
CA ILE A 347 6.73 3.85 -7.01
C ILE A 347 7.60 3.20 -5.93
N GLN A 348 8.89 3.52 -5.92
CA GLN A 348 9.83 3.03 -4.90
C GLN A 348 9.55 3.60 -3.51
N GLY A 349 9.32 4.91 -3.41
CA GLY A 349 9.03 5.57 -2.13
C GLY A 349 7.72 5.10 -1.50
N PHE A 350 6.81 4.55 -2.31
CA PHE A 350 5.52 4.02 -1.88
C PHE A 350 5.51 2.49 -1.69
N LYS A 351 6.66 1.82 -1.84
CA LYS A 351 6.78 0.37 -1.60
C LYS A 351 6.43 0.04 -0.14
N GLY A 352 5.65 -1.01 0.07
CA GLY A 352 5.12 -1.39 1.38
C GLY A 352 3.85 -0.65 1.81
N LEU A 353 3.59 0.54 1.27
CA LEU A 353 2.37 1.30 1.51
C LEU A 353 1.24 0.90 0.55
N ASP A 354 0.04 1.39 0.80
CA ASP A 354 -1.11 1.27 -0.08
C ASP A 354 -2.06 2.48 0.02
N ALA A 355 -2.95 2.59 -0.94
CA ALA A 355 -3.93 3.68 -0.99
C ALA A 355 -5.27 3.17 -1.50
N LYS A 356 -6.34 3.84 -1.09
CA LYS A 356 -7.70 3.55 -1.57
C LYS A 356 -7.81 3.71 -3.08
N VAL A 357 -7.32 4.83 -3.59
CA VAL A 357 -7.28 5.13 -5.03
C VAL A 357 -5.86 5.42 -5.46
N VAL A 358 -5.39 4.73 -6.49
CA VAL A 358 -4.10 4.98 -7.12
C VAL A 358 -4.30 5.50 -8.54
N ILE A 359 -3.59 6.57 -8.88
CA ILE A 359 -3.45 7.09 -10.23
C ILE A 359 -1.99 6.91 -10.64
N LEU A 360 -1.72 5.88 -11.43
CA LEU A 360 -0.38 5.59 -11.94
C LEU A 360 -0.11 6.45 -13.18
N THR A 361 0.96 7.24 -13.13
CA THR A 361 1.37 8.15 -14.21
C THR A 361 2.81 7.91 -14.63
N GLY A 362 3.21 8.44 -15.81
CA GLY A 362 4.58 8.34 -16.26
C GLY A 362 5.03 6.92 -16.62
N VAL A 363 4.10 6.01 -16.89
CA VAL A 363 4.38 4.62 -17.27
C VAL A 363 5.24 4.53 -18.53
N ASP A 364 5.14 5.51 -19.41
CA ASP A 364 5.94 5.64 -20.63
C ASP A 364 7.45 5.80 -20.37
N SER A 365 7.82 6.23 -19.17
CA SER A 365 9.22 6.48 -18.81
C SER A 365 9.86 5.30 -18.07
N ILE A 366 9.14 4.21 -17.87
CA ILE A 366 9.67 3.00 -17.23
C ILE A 366 10.56 2.27 -18.24
N ARG A 367 11.79 1.97 -17.84
CA ARG A 367 12.72 1.20 -18.68
C ARG A 367 12.22 -0.25 -18.86
N PRO A 368 12.40 -0.85 -20.06
CA PRO A 368 11.89 -2.18 -20.35
C PRO A 368 12.33 -3.27 -19.34
N GLU A 369 13.57 -3.22 -18.86
CA GLU A 369 14.12 -4.16 -17.89
C GLU A 369 13.43 -4.11 -16.51
N ASN A 370 12.82 -2.98 -16.18
CA ASN A 370 12.14 -2.76 -14.90
C ASN A 370 10.61 -2.76 -15.05
N PHE A 371 10.09 -2.88 -16.26
CA PHE A 371 8.69 -2.66 -16.57
C PHE A 371 7.76 -3.57 -15.75
N SER A 372 7.98 -4.87 -15.82
CA SER A 372 7.18 -5.88 -15.10
C SER A 372 7.16 -5.61 -13.59
N ARG A 373 8.33 -5.40 -12.99
CA ARG A 373 8.46 -5.17 -11.54
C ARG A 373 7.79 -3.87 -11.08
N PHE A 374 8.00 -2.77 -11.83
CA PHE A 374 7.39 -1.49 -11.48
C PHE A 374 5.87 -1.53 -11.57
N LEU A 375 5.32 -2.17 -12.61
CA LEU A 375 3.88 -2.32 -12.75
C LEU A 375 3.29 -3.27 -11.69
N TYR A 376 4.00 -4.35 -11.36
CA TYR A 376 3.62 -5.21 -10.26
C TYR A 376 3.52 -4.45 -8.95
N ILE A 377 4.56 -3.69 -8.59
CA ILE A 377 4.57 -2.90 -7.36
C ILE A 377 3.48 -1.84 -7.39
N ALA A 378 3.42 -1.00 -8.43
CA ALA A 378 2.49 0.12 -8.51
C ALA A 378 1.02 -0.32 -8.55
N GLY A 379 0.69 -1.31 -9.39
CA GLY A 379 -0.68 -1.82 -9.52
C GLY A 379 -1.20 -2.40 -8.20
N THR A 380 -0.34 -3.10 -7.46
CA THR A 380 -0.71 -3.72 -6.19
C THR A 380 -0.82 -2.73 -5.02
N ARG A 381 -0.52 -1.44 -5.22
CA ARG A 381 -0.73 -0.39 -4.19
C ARG A 381 -2.17 0.07 -4.08
N ALA A 382 -2.98 -0.10 -5.12
CA ALA A 382 -4.39 0.27 -5.09
C ALA A 382 -5.22 -0.76 -4.32
N ARG A 383 -5.98 -0.32 -3.31
CA ARG A 383 -6.89 -1.21 -2.59
C ARG A 383 -8.19 -1.41 -3.39
N THR A 384 -8.81 -0.32 -3.85
CA THR A 384 -10.18 -0.38 -4.37
C THR A 384 -10.37 0.21 -5.77
N LEU A 385 -9.51 1.13 -6.22
CA LEU A 385 -9.61 1.75 -7.54
C LEU A 385 -8.24 2.11 -8.11
N LEU A 386 -7.99 1.69 -9.34
CA LEU A 386 -6.73 1.94 -10.06
C LEU A 386 -7.03 2.64 -11.38
N TYR A 387 -6.37 3.79 -11.59
CA TYR A 387 -6.23 4.45 -12.87
C TYR A 387 -4.81 4.28 -13.39
N ILE A 388 -4.65 4.00 -14.68
CA ILE A 388 -3.35 3.98 -15.33
C ILE A 388 -3.40 4.97 -16.49
N VAL A 389 -2.60 6.03 -16.38
CA VAL A 389 -2.53 7.12 -17.35
C VAL A 389 -1.26 6.93 -18.18
N GLY A 390 -1.42 6.58 -19.44
CA GLY A 390 -0.32 6.31 -20.38
C GLY A 390 -0.57 6.96 -21.73
N SER A 391 0.48 7.24 -22.50
CA SER A 391 0.33 7.78 -23.84
C SER A 391 -0.45 6.85 -24.77
N LYS A 392 -1.02 7.37 -25.84
CA LYS A 392 -1.64 6.53 -26.88
C LYS A 392 -0.67 5.50 -27.43
N GLU A 393 0.61 5.86 -27.57
CA GLU A 393 1.67 4.95 -28.01
C GLU A 393 1.90 3.83 -26.98
N PHE A 394 1.95 4.15 -25.69
CA PHE A 394 2.04 3.16 -24.61
C PHE A 394 0.92 2.13 -24.71
N TRP A 395 -0.32 2.58 -24.86
CA TRP A 395 -1.47 1.67 -24.95
C TRP A 395 -1.50 0.84 -26.24
N LYS A 396 -0.99 1.39 -27.35
CA LYS A 396 -0.82 0.62 -28.59
C LYS A 396 0.13 -0.57 -28.40
N ASN A 397 1.18 -0.38 -27.62
CA ASN A 397 2.20 -1.41 -27.40
C ASN A 397 1.86 -2.41 -26.26
N HIS A 398 1.07 -1.99 -25.27
CA HIS A 398 0.79 -2.75 -24.04
C HIS A 398 -0.70 -3.03 -23.81
N GLY A 399 -1.56 -2.50 -24.62
CA GLY A 399 -3.01 -2.59 -24.48
C GLY A 399 -3.62 -3.79 -25.21
N GLY A 400 -3.12 -5.03 -25.08
CA GLY A 400 -3.64 -6.21 -25.79
C GLY A 400 -5.17 -6.21 -26.01
N ASP A 401 -5.63 -6.82 -27.10
CA ASP A 401 -6.96 -6.85 -27.73
C ASP A 401 -8.16 -6.28 -26.95
N GLY A 402 -8.73 -5.15 -27.47
CA GLY A 402 -10.17 -4.94 -27.58
C GLY A 402 -11.00 -4.83 -26.30
N GLY A 403 -10.49 -4.34 -25.18
CA GLY A 403 -11.32 -3.85 -24.08
C GLY A 403 -11.67 -2.39 -24.32
N ASP A 404 -12.91 -2.14 -24.64
CA ASP A 404 -13.55 -0.90 -25.04
C ASP A 404 -13.06 0.37 -24.29
N ILE A 405 -12.23 1.18 -24.95
CA ILE A 405 -11.90 2.56 -24.55
C ILE A 405 -13.13 3.47 -24.70
N SER A 406 -14.23 2.95 -25.26
CA SER A 406 -15.31 3.71 -25.88
C SER A 406 -16.45 4.19 -24.97
N THR A 407 -16.51 3.81 -23.70
CA THR A 407 -17.65 4.18 -22.87
C THR A 407 -17.54 5.54 -22.19
N ASP A 408 -16.34 6.06 -21.99
CA ASP A 408 -16.17 7.41 -21.38
C ASP A 408 -15.97 8.53 -22.41
N GLU A 409 -15.45 8.27 -23.61
CA GLU A 409 -15.29 9.28 -24.67
C GLU A 409 -16.62 9.78 -25.24
N LYS A 410 -17.64 8.90 -25.38
CA LYS A 410 -18.97 9.32 -25.83
C LYS A 410 -19.69 10.26 -24.86
N LYS A 411 -19.38 10.17 -23.56
CA LYS A 411 -19.94 11.08 -22.55
C LYS A 411 -19.22 12.41 -22.44
N MET A 412 -17.97 12.50 -22.93
CA MET A 412 -17.23 13.76 -22.98
C MET A 412 -17.75 14.72 -24.07
N SER A 413 -18.27 14.20 -25.20
CA SER A 413 -18.82 15.01 -26.28
C SER A 413 -20.23 15.57 -25.97
N GLU A 414 -20.91 15.02 -24.97
CA GLU A 414 -22.25 15.47 -24.56
C GLU A 414 -22.23 16.49 -23.40
N MET A 415 -21.04 16.82 -22.86
CA MET A 415 -20.85 17.75 -21.72
C MET A 415 -19.98 18.97 -22.08
N SER A 416 -19.66 19.19 -23.37
CA SER A 416 -18.94 20.39 -23.87
C SER A 416 -19.92 21.51 -24.29
#